data_eb8575bd81addf3546b98dba8d154ef8
#
_entry.id   eb8575bd81addf3546b98dba8d154ef8
#
_cell.length_a   1.000
_cell.length_b   1.000
_cell.length_c   1.000
_cell.angle_alpha   90.00
_cell.angle_beta   90.00
_cell.angle_gamma   90.00
#
_symmetry.space_group_name_H-M   'P 1'
#
loop_
_entity.id
_entity.type
_entity.pdbx_description
1 polymer ?
#
loop_
_entity_poly.entity_id
_entity_poly.type
_entity_poly.pdbx_seq_one_letter_code
_entity_poly.pdbx_strand_id
1 'polypeptide(L)'
;MNKFVKIFFLLLFISGCSLDSKTGLWTKSEKIKKEDKIIIKEVFKKENAISNELNPTLNVNLSGLYTKNSFIRNLTNNNGRVNYDGNLKNISKFKFSKIEYFHQYEPEISFTNNSIIFFDNKGSILKFDEDSNLIWKKNYYTKPEKKLKPILFFANNNNILVVADNIAKYYAINVSNGELLWSKNNSSPFNSEIKIYKDKFLVIDFENILRCYSIISGEELWNFKTDTTFIKSQKKLSIAISKNIVFFNNSIGDISAIDIDSGDLIWQTPTQDSSI
;
A
#
# COMPACT_ATOMS: atom_id res chain seq x y z
N MET A 1 -44.83 22.69 38.56
CA MET A 1 -43.42 23.03 38.77
C MET A 1 -43.08 24.22 37.89
N ASN A 2 -42.94 25.41 38.49
CA ASN A 2 -42.91 26.71 37.81
C ASN A 2 -41.73 26.82 36.80
N LYS A 3 -42.02 27.43 35.65
CA LYS A 3 -40.98 27.71 34.61
C LYS A 3 -39.75 28.43 35.17
N PHE A 4 -39.94 29.28 36.19
CA PHE A 4 -38.88 30.00 36.90
C PHE A 4 -37.91 29.08 37.64
N VAL A 5 -38.37 27.96 38.20
CA VAL A 5 -37.52 27.00 38.90
C VAL A 5 -36.62 26.21 37.90
N LYS A 6 -37.12 25.94 36.69
CA LYS A 6 -36.32 25.30 35.64
C LYS A 6 -35.23 26.22 35.10
N ILE A 7 -35.53 27.50 34.96
CA ILE A 7 -34.55 28.51 34.51
C ILE A 7 -33.48 28.74 35.57
N PHE A 8 -33.85 28.74 36.86
CA PHE A 8 -32.92 28.87 37.97
C PHE A 8 -31.96 27.65 38.05
N PHE A 9 -32.48 26.46 37.84
CA PHE A 9 -31.63 25.25 37.76
C PHE A 9 -30.71 25.25 36.53
N LEU A 10 -31.15 25.78 35.40
CA LEU A 10 -30.34 25.90 34.20
C LEU A 10 -29.17 26.88 34.38
N LEU A 11 -29.40 27.98 35.11
CA LEU A 11 -28.38 28.99 35.42
C LEU A 11 -27.30 28.48 36.41
N LEU A 12 -27.65 27.54 37.29
CA LEU A 12 -26.68 26.90 38.21
C LEU A 12 -25.66 25.98 37.50
N PHE A 13 -26.02 25.43 36.33
CA PHE A 13 -25.08 24.61 35.56
C PHE A 13 -24.09 25.44 34.72
N ILE A 14 -24.36 26.74 34.52
CA ILE A 14 -23.49 27.62 33.74
C ILE A 14 -22.39 28.26 34.61
N SER A 15 -22.56 28.30 35.92
CA SER A 15 -21.61 28.92 36.85
C SER A 15 -20.49 28.00 37.36
N GLY A 16 -20.46 26.73 36.90
CA GLY A 16 -19.52 25.74 37.37
C GLY A 16 -18.30 25.46 36.44
N CYS A 17 -18.16 26.13 35.29
CA CYS A 17 -16.98 25.98 34.45
C CYS A 17 -15.85 26.91 34.95
N SER A 18 -15.16 26.47 35.97
CA SER A 18 -13.81 26.94 36.26
C SER A 18 -12.90 26.34 35.18
N LEU A 19 -12.62 27.13 34.16
CA LEU A 19 -11.65 26.72 33.13
C LEU A 19 -10.26 26.75 33.74
N ASP A 20 -9.61 25.60 33.69
CA ASP A 20 -8.27 25.34 34.24
C ASP A 20 -7.26 26.31 33.63
N SER A 21 -6.49 26.98 34.48
CA SER A 21 -5.40 27.89 34.11
C SER A 21 -4.25 27.20 33.32
N LYS A 22 -4.22 25.87 33.28
CA LYS A 22 -3.20 25.08 32.57
C LYS A 22 -3.53 24.85 31.10
N THR A 23 -4.76 24.96 30.68
CA THR A 23 -5.14 24.63 29.28
C THR A 23 -5.15 25.85 28.35
N GLY A 24 -4.90 27.06 28.84
CA GLY A 24 -4.76 28.27 28.02
C GLY A 24 -6.03 28.74 27.30
N LEU A 25 -7.16 28.08 27.51
CA LEU A 25 -8.45 28.46 26.94
C LEU A 25 -9.10 29.52 27.82
N TRP A 26 -9.15 30.78 27.34
CA TRP A 26 -9.84 31.93 27.96
C TRP A 26 -9.18 32.57 29.20
N THR A 27 -7.91 32.37 29.47
CA THR A 27 -7.17 33.15 30.45
C THR A 27 -6.59 34.42 29.80
N LYS A 28 -6.81 35.58 30.42
CA LYS A 28 -6.08 36.80 30.11
C LYS A 28 -4.57 36.49 30.28
N SER A 29 -3.81 36.81 29.26
CA SER A 29 -2.34 36.67 29.30
C SER A 29 -1.79 37.41 30.54
N GLU A 30 -1.39 36.70 31.56
CA GLU A 30 -0.53 37.26 32.58
C GLU A 30 0.78 37.65 31.90
N LYS A 31 1.13 38.94 32.04
CA LYS A 31 2.45 39.42 31.58
C LYS A 31 3.50 38.69 32.39
N ILE A 32 4.14 37.72 31.75
CA ILE A 32 5.33 37.03 32.28
C ILE A 32 6.36 38.12 32.52
N LYS A 33 6.69 38.38 33.80
CA LYS A 33 7.85 39.20 34.14
C LYS A 33 9.09 38.59 33.54
N LYS A 34 9.78 39.36 32.71
CA LYS A 34 11.06 39.04 32.16
C LYS A 34 12.12 39.00 33.26
N GLU A 35 12.25 37.90 33.95
CA GLU A 35 13.42 37.61 34.77
C GLU A 35 13.40 36.13 35.06
N ASP A 36 13.88 35.36 34.08
CA ASP A 36 14.68 34.17 34.27
C ASP A 36 15.12 33.76 32.86
N LYS A 37 16.39 33.85 32.58
CA LYS A 37 17.00 33.24 31.40
C LYS A 37 16.77 31.75 31.48
N ILE A 38 15.66 31.27 30.92
CA ILE A 38 15.49 29.85 30.64
C ILE A 38 16.57 29.53 29.60
N ILE A 39 17.62 28.88 30.05
CA ILE A 39 18.57 28.23 29.15
C ILE A 39 17.76 27.10 28.51
N ILE A 40 17.18 27.38 27.35
CA ILE A 40 16.62 26.34 26.51
C ILE A 40 17.84 25.53 26.07
N LYS A 41 18.13 24.47 26.81
CA LYS A 41 19.00 23.42 26.32
C LYS A 41 18.29 22.85 25.08
N GLU A 42 18.88 23.06 23.92
CA GLU A 42 18.42 22.32 22.70
C GLU A 42 18.43 20.84 23.03
N VAL A 43 17.25 20.29 23.32
CA VAL A 43 17.08 18.86 23.61
C VAL A 43 17.18 18.05 22.31
N PHE A 44 16.95 18.70 21.19
CA PHE A 44 17.16 18.14 19.86
C PHE A 44 18.43 18.77 19.28
N LYS A 45 19.53 18.05 19.28
CA LYS A 45 20.60 18.36 18.33
C LYS A 45 19.93 18.37 16.95
N LYS A 46 20.02 19.49 16.22
CA LYS A 46 19.81 19.45 14.77
C LYS A 46 20.76 18.38 14.27
N GLU A 47 20.24 17.18 14.06
CA GLU A 47 20.92 16.26 13.17
C GLU A 47 20.99 17.02 11.86
N ASN A 48 22.21 17.34 11.43
CA ASN A 48 22.41 17.87 10.11
C ASN A 48 21.73 16.88 9.18
N ALA A 49 20.57 17.26 8.63
CA ALA A 49 19.93 16.52 7.58
C ALA A 49 21.05 16.16 6.61
N ILE A 50 21.22 14.89 6.36
CA ILE A 50 22.29 14.40 5.49
C ILE A 50 22.04 15.10 4.17
N SER A 51 22.86 16.12 3.87
CA SER A 51 22.73 16.97 2.69
C SER A 51 23.00 16.23 1.36
N ASN A 52 23.09 14.91 1.43
CA ASN A 52 23.41 14.01 0.32
C ASN A 52 22.26 13.05 0.01
N GLU A 53 21.04 13.55 -0.08
CA GLU A 53 19.90 12.76 -0.57
C GLU A 53 20.10 12.30 -2.02
N LEU A 54 20.86 13.03 -2.80
CA LEU A 54 21.32 12.62 -4.13
C LEU A 54 22.85 12.64 -4.15
N ASN A 55 23.46 11.50 -4.39
CA ASN A 55 24.89 11.47 -4.65
C ASN A 55 25.14 12.08 -6.04
N PRO A 56 25.62 13.35 -6.15
CA PRO A 56 25.81 14.02 -7.44
C PRO A 56 26.92 13.38 -8.28
N THR A 57 27.71 12.50 -7.69
CA THR A 57 28.79 11.77 -8.38
C THR A 57 28.34 10.39 -8.86
N LEU A 58 27.10 9.98 -8.55
CA LEU A 58 26.56 8.71 -9.01
C LEU A 58 26.27 8.79 -10.51
N ASN A 59 27.09 8.16 -11.30
CA ASN A 59 26.85 8.04 -12.73
C ASN A 59 25.83 6.91 -12.98
N VAL A 60 24.55 7.28 -13.13
CA VAL A 60 23.49 6.33 -13.44
C VAL A 60 23.52 6.04 -14.94
N ASN A 61 24.04 4.88 -15.32
CA ASN A 61 24.01 4.44 -16.70
C ASN A 61 22.72 3.65 -16.98
N LEU A 62 21.80 4.28 -17.69
CA LEU A 62 20.52 3.68 -18.08
C LEU A 62 20.55 3.03 -19.47
N SER A 63 21.73 2.95 -20.13
CA SER A 63 21.85 2.54 -21.54
C SER A 63 21.42 1.10 -21.86
N GLY A 64 21.11 0.29 -20.86
CA GLY A 64 20.61 -1.09 -21.06
C GLY A 64 19.14 -1.29 -20.80
N LEU A 65 18.39 -0.23 -20.41
CA LEU A 65 17.02 -0.40 -19.93
C LEU A 65 15.92 -0.08 -20.97
N TYR A 66 16.30 0.43 -22.13
CA TYR A 66 15.34 0.84 -23.15
C TYR A 66 15.58 0.09 -24.46
N THR A 67 14.71 -0.85 -24.77
CA THR A 67 14.51 -1.31 -26.16
C THR A 67 13.37 -0.49 -26.76
N LYS A 68 13.43 -0.22 -28.07
CA LYS A 68 12.52 0.69 -28.79
C LYS A 68 11.02 0.45 -28.54
N ASN A 69 10.62 -0.77 -28.23
CA ASN A 69 9.22 -1.19 -28.09
C ASN A 69 8.94 -1.97 -26.82
N SER A 70 9.90 -2.07 -25.90
CA SER A 70 9.74 -2.84 -24.67
C SER A 70 9.71 -1.93 -23.44
N PHE A 71 8.82 -2.26 -22.56
CA PHE A 71 8.69 -1.59 -21.29
C PHE A 71 8.56 -2.66 -20.21
N ILE A 72 9.66 -2.93 -19.49
CA ILE A 72 9.66 -3.92 -18.42
C ILE A 72 9.15 -3.24 -17.16
N ARG A 73 8.01 -3.71 -16.67
CA ARG A 73 7.52 -3.37 -15.34
C ARG A 73 7.40 -4.63 -14.50
N ASN A 74 7.63 -4.49 -13.20
CA ASN A 74 7.29 -5.50 -12.21
C ASN A 74 7.88 -6.88 -12.49
N LEU A 75 9.20 -6.97 -12.60
CA LEU A 75 9.93 -8.21 -12.93
C LEU A 75 9.63 -9.38 -11.98
N THR A 76 9.17 -9.10 -10.76
CA THR A 76 8.95 -10.12 -9.73
C THR A 76 7.49 -10.50 -9.52
N ASN A 77 6.57 -10.00 -10.33
CA ASN A 77 5.15 -10.30 -10.19
C ASN A 77 4.43 -10.69 -11.48
N ASN A 78 5.15 -10.70 -12.62
CA ASN A 78 4.62 -10.99 -13.96
C ASN A 78 3.42 -10.11 -14.36
N ASN A 79 3.38 -8.89 -13.87
CA ASN A 79 2.35 -7.90 -14.19
C ASN A 79 2.89 -6.82 -15.12
N GLY A 80 1.98 -6.08 -15.75
CA GLY A 80 2.32 -4.95 -16.59
C GLY A 80 2.59 -5.35 -18.03
N ARG A 81 3.55 -4.71 -18.66
CA ARG A 81 3.87 -4.94 -20.08
C ARG A 81 4.98 -5.97 -20.24
N VAL A 82 4.79 -6.84 -21.21
CA VAL A 82 5.81 -7.80 -21.65
C VAL A 82 6.75 -7.12 -22.64
N ASN A 83 8.01 -7.53 -22.68
CA ASN A 83 8.93 -7.13 -23.74
C ASN A 83 8.41 -7.62 -25.07
N TYR A 84 8.18 -6.69 -25.99
CA TYR A 84 7.71 -7.01 -27.32
C TYR A 84 8.42 -6.14 -28.36
N ASP A 85 9.15 -6.78 -29.24
CA ASP A 85 9.93 -6.11 -30.29
C ASP A 85 9.38 -6.36 -31.71
N GLY A 86 8.14 -6.81 -31.81
CA GLY A 86 7.47 -7.11 -33.07
C GLY A 86 6.43 -6.10 -33.49
N ASN A 87 5.87 -6.33 -34.67
CA ASN A 87 4.73 -5.55 -35.17
C ASN A 87 3.42 -6.10 -34.62
N LEU A 88 2.54 -5.23 -34.15
CA LEU A 88 1.19 -5.61 -33.71
C LEU A 88 0.32 -5.94 -34.92
N LYS A 89 0.28 -7.22 -35.31
CA LYS A 89 -0.53 -7.68 -36.45
C LYS A 89 -1.90 -8.22 -36.04
N ASN A 90 -2.03 -8.75 -34.82
CA ASN A 90 -3.27 -9.31 -34.31
C ASN A 90 -3.75 -8.54 -33.08
N ILE A 91 -5.05 -8.25 -33.06
CA ILE A 91 -5.71 -7.63 -31.91
C ILE A 91 -6.75 -8.60 -31.39
N SER A 92 -6.50 -9.12 -30.18
CA SER A 92 -7.47 -9.90 -29.45
C SER A 92 -8.38 -9.02 -28.61
N LYS A 93 -9.66 -9.35 -28.53
CA LYS A 93 -10.63 -8.64 -27.70
C LYS A 93 -11.11 -9.54 -26.56
N PHE A 94 -10.92 -9.07 -25.35
CA PHE A 94 -11.38 -9.76 -24.14
C PHE A 94 -12.66 -9.08 -23.64
N LYS A 95 -13.68 -9.87 -23.27
CA LYS A 95 -14.90 -9.36 -22.68
C LYS A 95 -14.95 -9.72 -21.21
N PHE A 96 -15.05 -8.73 -20.36
CA PHE A 96 -15.22 -8.87 -18.92
C PHE A 96 -16.16 -7.79 -18.38
N SER A 97 -16.61 -7.90 -17.14
CA SER A 97 -17.48 -6.89 -16.54
C SER A 97 -16.74 -5.55 -16.38
N LYS A 98 -17.48 -4.46 -16.46
CA LYS A 98 -16.97 -3.11 -16.27
C LYS A 98 -16.28 -2.99 -14.91
N ILE A 99 -15.11 -2.35 -14.86
CA ILE A 99 -14.44 -1.91 -13.62
C ILE A 99 -14.82 -0.45 -13.41
N GLU A 100 -15.60 -0.17 -12.34
CA GLU A 100 -16.19 1.16 -12.15
C GLU A 100 -15.15 2.22 -11.74
N TYR A 101 -14.10 1.83 -11.04
CA TYR A 101 -13.06 2.74 -10.52
C TYR A 101 -11.77 2.71 -11.34
N PHE A 102 -11.87 2.48 -12.64
CA PHE A 102 -10.71 2.37 -13.52
C PHE A 102 -9.75 3.57 -13.43
N HIS A 103 -10.29 4.78 -13.26
CA HIS A 103 -9.48 6.01 -13.19
C HIS A 103 -8.73 6.17 -11.87
N GLN A 104 -9.19 5.53 -10.80
CA GLN A 104 -8.53 5.57 -9.49
C GLN A 104 -7.53 4.43 -9.31
N TYR A 105 -7.85 3.28 -9.90
CA TYR A 105 -7.09 2.06 -9.76
C TYR A 105 -6.86 1.46 -11.13
N GLU A 106 -5.66 1.63 -11.65
CA GLU A 106 -5.26 0.92 -12.87
C GLU A 106 -5.30 -0.58 -12.60
N PRO A 107 -6.23 -1.35 -13.22
CA PRO A 107 -6.34 -2.77 -12.94
C PRO A 107 -5.08 -3.49 -13.41
N GLU A 108 -4.57 -4.34 -12.56
CA GLU A 108 -3.40 -5.14 -12.89
C GLU A 108 -3.77 -6.27 -13.83
N ILE A 109 -2.94 -6.44 -14.86
CA ILE A 109 -3.00 -7.56 -15.80
C ILE A 109 -1.83 -8.45 -15.47
N SER A 110 -2.09 -9.71 -15.16
CA SER A 110 -1.06 -10.69 -14.91
C SER A 110 -0.85 -11.57 -16.13
N PHE A 111 0.40 -11.83 -16.46
CA PHE A 111 0.77 -12.62 -17.62
C PHE A 111 1.34 -13.96 -17.20
N THR A 112 1.03 -14.99 -17.98
CA THR A 112 1.71 -16.28 -17.96
C THR A 112 2.27 -16.55 -19.34
N ASN A 113 2.97 -17.67 -19.56
CA ASN A 113 3.65 -17.94 -20.83
C ASN A 113 2.76 -17.71 -22.07
N ASN A 114 1.50 -18.12 -22.04
CA ASN A 114 0.58 -18.03 -23.16
C ASN A 114 -0.83 -17.61 -22.74
N SER A 115 -0.95 -16.84 -21.69
CA SER A 115 -2.27 -16.49 -21.15
C SER A 115 -2.22 -15.17 -20.40
N ILE A 116 -3.39 -14.55 -20.30
CA ILE A 116 -3.61 -13.31 -19.61
C ILE A 116 -4.64 -13.53 -18.50
N ILE A 117 -4.39 -12.95 -17.33
CA ILE A 117 -5.28 -13.05 -16.18
C ILE A 117 -5.76 -11.65 -15.80
N PHE A 118 -7.08 -11.53 -15.67
CA PHE A 118 -7.77 -10.31 -15.26
C PHE A 118 -8.69 -10.56 -14.09
N PHE A 119 -9.26 -9.49 -13.55
CA PHE A 119 -10.40 -9.56 -12.63
C PHE A 119 -11.54 -8.65 -13.06
N ASP A 120 -12.76 -8.96 -12.63
CA ASP A 120 -13.94 -8.13 -12.83
C ASP A 120 -14.33 -7.38 -11.55
N ASN A 121 -15.31 -6.46 -11.64
CA ASN A 121 -15.79 -5.63 -10.53
C ASN A 121 -16.49 -6.41 -9.39
N LYS A 122 -16.63 -7.71 -9.52
CA LYS A 122 -17.14 -8.61 -8.46
C LYS A 122 -16.04 -9.49 -7.88
N GLY A 123 -14.78 -9.21 -8.26
CA GLY A 123 -13.63 -10.00 -7.84
C GLY A 123 -13.55 -11.38 -8.49
N SER A 124 -14.23 -11.61 -9.63
CA SER A 124 -14.00 -12.84 -10.39
C SER A 124 -12.68 -12.71 -11.13
N ILE A 125 -11.87 -13.75 -11.08
CA ILE A 125 -10.64 -13.86 -11.83
C ILE A 125 -10.92 -14.65 -13.11
N LEU A 126 -10.42 -14.15 -14.23
CA LEU A 126 -10.60 -14.73 -15.54
C LEU A 126 -9.23 -14.96 -16.19
N LYS A 127 -9.03 -16.14 -16.74
CA LYS A 127 -7.83 -16.47 -17.51
C LYS A 127 -8.22 -16.72 -18.95
N PHE A 128 -7.52 -16.09 -19.89
CA PHE A 128 -7.71 -16.22 -21.32
C PHE A 128 -6.42 -16.69 -21.98
N ASP A 129 -6.55 -17.41 -23.07
CA ASP A 129 -5.45 -17.73 -23.98
C ASP A 129 -5.13 -16.57 -24.94
N GLU A 130 -4.15 -16.78 -25.84
CA GLU A 130 -3.73 -15.82 -26.86
C GLU A 130 -4.85 -15.49 -27.86
N ASP A 131 -5.74 -16.45 -28.12
CA ASP A 131 -6.85 -16.31 -29.07
C ASP A 131 -8.10 -15.71 -28.44
N SER A 132 -8.02 -15.23 -27.21
CA SER A 132 -9.11 -14.66 -26.41
C SER A 132 -10.17 -15.68 -25.97
N ASN A 133 -9.87 -16.96 -25.96
CA ASN A 133 -10.75 -17.99 -25.42
C ASN A 133 -10.63 -18.01 -23.90
N LEU A 134 -11.77 -18.11 -23.22
CA LEU A 134 -11.79 -18.23 -21.77
C LEU A 134 -11.34 -19.63 -21.33
N ILE A 135 -10.20 -19.72 -20.64
CA ILE A 135 -9.70 -20.99 -20.10
C ILE A 135 -10.47 -21.33 -18.82
N TRP A 136 -10.51 -20.39 -17.87
CA TRP A 136 -11.30 -20.55 -16.66
C TRP A 136 -11.74 -19.18 -16.09
N LYS A 137 -12.85 -19.23 -15.31
CA LYS A 137 -13.36 -18.12 -14.51
C LYS A 137 -13.70 -18.63 -13.12
N LYS A 138 -13.15 -18.01 -12.09
CA LYS A 138 -13.36 -18.34 -10.68
C LYS A 138 -13.68 -17.10 -9.86
N ASN A 139 -14.41 -17.32 -8.76
CA ASN A 139 -14.71 -16.25 -7.81
C ASN A 139 -14.69 -16.81 -6.40
N TYR A 140 -13.88 -16.25 -5.52
CA TYR A 140 -13.61 -16.72 -4.17
C TYR A 140 -14.27 -15.83 -3.10
N TYR A 141 -15.16 -14.94 -3.53
CA TYR A 141 -15.87 -14.02 -2.66
C TYR A 141 -17.29 -14.49 -2.37
N THR A 142 -17.73 -14.27 -1.14
CA THR A 142 -19.12 -14.44 -0.72
C THR A 142 -20.03 -13.37 -1.34
N LYS A 143 -21.33 -13.55 -1.25
CA LYS A 143 -22.30 -12.55 -1.76
C LYS A 143 -22.12 -11.16 -1.12
N PRO A 144 -21.89 -10.99 0.20
CA PRO A 144 -21.59 -9.69 0.79
C PRO A 144 -20.28 -9.08 0.27
N GLU A 145 -19.20 -9.85 0.22
CA GLU A 145 -17.89 -9.36 -0.26
C GLU A 145 -17.96 -8.85 -1.71
N LYS A 146 -18.70 -9.52 -2.60
CA LYS A 146 -18.91 -9.07 -3.99
C LYS A 146 -19.57 -7.70 -4.10
N LYS A 147 -20.40 -7.31 -3.11
CA LYS A 147 -21.03 -5.99 -3.08
C LYS A 147 -20.04 -4.88 -2.75
N LEU A 148 -18.92 -5.22 -2.09
CA LEU A 148 -17.85 -4.28 -1.77
C LEU A 148 -16.97 -3.97 -2.99
N LYS A 149 -17.17 -4.67 -4.13
CA LYS A 149 -16.44 -4.48 -5.37
C LYS A 149 -14.92 -4.57 -5.15
N PRO A 150 -14.40 -5.72 -4.74
CA PRO A 150 -13.00 -5.87 -4.38
C PRO A 150 -12.08 -5.53 -5.54
N ILE A 151 -11.02 -4.79 -5.23
CA ILE A 151 -9.94 -4.44 -6.15
C ILE A 151 -8.78 -5.38 -5.83
N LEU A 152 -8.32 -6.10 -6.85
CA LEU A 152 -7.34 -7.15 -6.68
C LEU A 152 -5.96 -6.69 -7.11
N PHE A 153 -4.97 -7.02 -6.31
CA PHE A 153 -3.55 -6.92 -6.64
C PHE A 153 -3.03 -8.32 -6.91
N PHE A 154 -2.25 -8.48 -7.97
CA PHE A 154 -1.78 -9.76 -8.45
C PHE A 154 -0.27 -9.87 -8.44
N ALA A 155 0.23 -11.07 -8.17
CA ALA A 155 1.58 -11.50 -8.54
C ALA A 155 1.56 -13.00 -8.85
N ASN A 156 2.27 -13.45 -9.86
CA ASN A 156 2.37 -14.86 -10.18
C ASN A 156 3.80 -15.30 -10.47
N ASN A 157 4.09 -16.56 -10.19
CA ASN A 157 5.35 -17.22 -10.52
C ASN A 157 5.16 -18.32 -11.59
N ASN A 158 4.15 -18.16 -12.46
CA ASN A 158 3.67 -19.11 -13.47
C ASN A 158 2.91 -20.34 -12.94
N ASN A 159 3.07 -20.72 -11.70
CA ASN A 159 2.36 -21.86 -11.07
C ASN A 159 1.29 -21.39 -10.09
N ILE A 160 1.63 -20.41 -9.28
CA ILE A 160 0.79 -19.85 -8.22
C ILE A 160 0.52 -18.39 -8.53
N LEU A 161 -0.74 -18.00 -8.53
CA LEU A 161 -1.17 -16.62 -8.51
C LEU A 161 -1.54 -16.24 -7.08
N VAL A 162 -0.80 -15.29 -6.53
CA VAL A 162 -1.11 -14.66 -5.25
C VAL A 162 -1.99 -13.45 -5.49
N VAL A 163 -3.01 -13.31 -4.69
CA VAL A 163 -3.99 -12.22 -4.74
C VAL A 163 -4.12 -11.60 -3.37
N ALA A 164 -4.05 -10.29 -3.28
CA ALA A 164 -4.44 -9.50 -2.12
C ALA A 164 -5.42 -8.43 -2.56
N ASP A 165 -6.27 -7.93 -1.66
CA ASP A 165 -7.32 -7.00 -2.03
C ASP A 165 -7.52 -5.85 -1.04
N ASN A 166 -8.32 -4.89 -1.48
CA ASN A 166 -8.70 -3.71 -0.69
C ASN A 166 -9.78 -3.97 0.37
N ILE A 167 -10.19 -5.22 0.59
CA ILE A 167 -11.12 -5.62 1.65
C ILE A 167 -10.47 -6.56 2.67
N ALA A 168 -9.12 -6.58 2.71
CA ALA A 168 -8.28 -7.33 3.63
C ALA A 168 -8.23 -8.85 3.42
N LYS A 169 -8.69 -9.36 2.27
CA LYS A 169 -8.57 -10.78 1.93
C LYS A 169 -7.33 -11.02 1.08
N TYR A 170 -6.66 -12.13 1.32
CA TYR A 170 -5.57 -12.60 0.48
C TYR A 170 -5.62 -14.12 0.32
N TYR A 171 -5.21 -14.60 -0.82
CA TYR A 171 -5.31 -16.01 -1.16
C TYR A 171 -4.37 -16.38 -2.31
N ALA A 172 -4.12 -17.65 -2.49
CA ALA A 172 -3.39 -18.16 -3.64
C ALA A 172 -4.22 -19.18 -4.40
N ILE A 173 -4.03 -19.18 -5.71
CA ILE A 173 -4.68 -20.11 -6.63
C ILE A 173 -3.66 -20.73 -7.57
N ASN A 174 -3.97 -21.94 -8.01
CA ASN A 174 -3.23 -22.59 -9.07
C ASN A 174 -3.52 -21.90 -10.41
N VAL A 175 -2.48 -21.43 -11.09
CA VAL A 175 -2.60 -20.68 -12.35
C VAL A 175 -3.19 -21.52 -13.47
N SER A 176 -2.96 -22.85 -13.49
CA SER A 176 -3.40 -23.71 -14.60
C SER A 176 -4.91 -23.95 -14.62
N ASN A 177 -5.52 -24.20 -13.46
CA ASN A 177 -6.94 -24.60 -13.33
C ASN A 177 -7.79 -23.67 -12.48
N GLY A 178 -7.20 -22.65 -11.86
CA GLY A 178 -7.88 -21.71 -10.99
C GLY A 178 -8.37 -22.33 -9.66
N GLU A 179 -7.79 -23.42 -9.19
CA GLU A 179 -8.15 -23.98 -7.88
C GLU A 179 -7.56 -23.16 -6.75
N LEU A 180 -8.35 -22.96 -5.69
CA LEU A 180 -7.92 -22.29 -4.48
C LEU A 180 -6.94 -23.17 -3.70
N LEU A 181 -5.75 -22.65 -3.45
CA LEU A 181 -4.74 -23.35 -2.64
C LEU A 181 -4.94 -23.04 -1.15
N TRP A 182 -5.06 -21.77 -0.84
CA TRP A 182 -5.38 -21.28 0.51
C TRP A 182 -6.03 -19.89 0.43
N SER A 183 -6.75 -19.49 1.51
CA SER A 183 -7.36 -18.18 1.63
C SER A 183 -7.36 -17.73 3.08
N LYS A 184 -6.97 -16.47 3.31
CA LYS A 184 -6.85 -15.85 4.64
C LYS A 184 -7.33 -14.41 4.62
N ASN A 185 -7.48 -13.83 5.81
CA ASN A 185 -7.81 -12.42 5.98
C ASN A 185 -6.71 -11.73 6.79
N ASN A 186 -6.39 -10.51 6.40
CA ASN A 186 -5.56 -9.61 7.17
C ASN A 186 -6.44 -8.74 8.11
N SER A 187 -5.81 -8.08 9.05
CA SER A 187 -6.49 -7.11 9.94
C SER A 187 -6.81 -5.78 9.24
N SER A 188 -6.09 -5.45 8.17
CA SER A 188 -6.22 -4.21 7.42
C SER A 188 -6.23 -4.48 5.92
N PRO A 189 -6.99 -3.69 5.12
CA PRO A 189 -6.96 -3.77 3.66
C PRO A 189 -5.56 -3.59 3.08
N PHE A 190 -5.29 -4.20 1.93
CA PHE A 190 -4.03 -4.00 1.23
C PHE A 190 -4.11 -2.78 0.30
N ASN A 191 -2.98 -2.10 0.10
CA ASN A 191 -2.88 -0.92 -0.75
C ASN A 191 -1.55 -0.83 -1.50
N SER A 192 -1.02 -1.95 -1.92
CA SER A 192 0.21 -1.99 -2.72
C SER A 192 0.16 -3.03 -3.81
N GLU A 193 1.11 -2.97 -4.72
CA GLU A 193 1.43 -4.13 -5.54
C GLU A 193 2.01 -5.27 -4.68
N ILE A 194 1.92 -6.48 -5.20
CA ILE A 194 2.53 -7.66 -4.58
C ILE A 194 3.85 -7.95 -5.28
N LYS A 195 4.88 -8.31 -4.53
CA LYS A 195 6.15 -8.81 -5.07
C LYS A 195 6.43 -10.22 -4.56
N ILE A 196 6.78 -11.09 -5.48
CA ILE A 196 7.21 -12.47 -5.16
C ILE A 196 8.74 -12.51 -5.11
N TYR A 197 9.26 -13.14 -4.09
CA TYR A 197 10.69 -13.41 -3.92
C TYR A 197 10.88 -14.84 -3.40
N LYS A 198 11.40 -15.72 -4.26
CA LYS A 198 11.55 -17.15 -3.97
C LYS A 198 10.21 -17.79 -3.54
N ASP A 199 10.14 -18.26 -2.31
CA ASP A 199 8.97 -18.87 -1.66
C ASP A 199 8.12 -17.89 -0.83
N LYS A 200 8.40 -16.58 -0.94
CA LYS A 200 7.77 -15.52 -0.17
C LYS A 200 7.04 -14.54 -1.09
N PHE A 201 6.07 -13.83 -0.55
CA PHE A 201 5.52 -12.64 -1.18
C PHE A 201 5.41 -11.48 -0.18
N LEU A 202 5.55 -10.28 -0.72
CA LEU A 202 5.53 -9.04 0.06
C LEU A 202 4.39 -8.15 -0.43
N VAL A 203 3.72 -7.51 0.53
CA VAL A 203 2.61 -6.60 0.28
C VAL A 203 2.49 -5.60 1.42
N ILE A 204 1.98 -4.39 1.17
CA ILE A 204 1.78 -3.37 2.19
C ILE A 204 0.29 -3.17 2.40
N ASP A 205 -0.11 -3.01 3.66
CA ASP A 205 -1.48 -2.69 4.03
C ASP A 205 -1.71 -1.20 4.30
N PHE A 206 -2.96 -0.81 4.52
CA PHE A 206 -3.36 0.57 4.81
C PHE A 206 -2.80 1.11 6.13
N GLU A 207 -2.29 0.26 7.02
CA GLU A 207 -1.62 0.67 8.25
C GLU A 207 -0.12 0.92 8.07
N ASN A 208 0.35 0.99 6.82
CA ASN A 208 1.77 1.14 6.46
C ASN A 208 2.65 -0.01 6.99
N ILE A 209 2.09 -1.20 7.06
CA ILE A 209 2.82 -2.39 7.47
C ILE A 209 3.22 -3.16 6.21
N LEU A 210 4.52 -3.27 5.98
CA LEU A 210 5.06 -4.23 5.01
C LEU A 210 4.98 -5.62 5.63
N ARG A 211 4.33 -6.54 4.94
CA ARG A 211 4.14 -7.91 5.38
C ARG A 211 4.80 -8.88 4.42
N CYS A 212 5.46 -9.86 4.97
CA CYS A 212 6.06 -10.98 4.25
C CYS A 212 5.34 -12.27 4.62
N TYR A 213 4.86 -12.97 3.62
CA TYR A 213 4.12 -14.22 3.79
C TYR A 213 4.78 -15.35 3.01
N SER A 214 4.57 -16.59 3.45
CA SER A 214 4.86 -17.78 2.66
C SER A 214 3.89 -17.89 1.49
N ILE A 215 4.41 -18.10 0.28
CA ILE A 215 3.56 -18.32 -0.91
C ILE A 215 2.83 -19.65 -0.85
N ILE A 216 3.38 -20.63 -0.15
CA ILE A 216 2.85 -22.00 -0.07
C ILE A 216 1.68 -22.07 0.92
N SER A 217 1.81 -21.47 2.09
CA SER A 217 0.83 -21.59 3.18
C SER A 217 0.03 -20.31 3.46
N GLY A 218 0.50 -19.15 2.96
CA GLY A 218 -0.05 -17.85 3.30
C GLY A 218 0.18 -17.46 4.77
N GLU A 219 1.07 -18.13 5.50
CA GLU A 219 1.43 -17.73 6.86
C GLU A 219 2.33 -16.50 6.84
N GLU A 220 2.09 -15.56 7.76
CA GLU A 220 2.96 -14.41 7.95
C GLU A 220 4.30 -14.88 8.53
N LEU A 221 5.38 -14.53 7.85
CA LEU A 221 6.74 -14.86 8.27
C LEU A 221 7.30 -13.74 9.15
N TRP A 222 7.10 -12.50 8.73
CA TRP A 222 7.43 -11.30 9.46
C TRP A 222 6.64 -10.10 8.96
N ASN A 223 6.63 -9.03 9.71
CA ASN A 223 6.10 -7.74 9.29
C ASN A 223 6.98 -6.60 9.80
N PHE A 224 6.95 -5.50 9.08
CA PHE A 224 7.65 -4.27 9.45
C PHE A 224 6.68 -3.08 9.39
N LYS A 225 6.46 -2.45 10.53
CA LYS A 225 5.55 -1.31 10.66
C LYS A 225 6.34 0.00 10.56
N THR A 226 5.90 0.89 9.67
CA THR A 226 6.39 2.27 9.61
C THR A 226 5.43 3.23 10.30
N ASP A 227 5.84 4.48 10.42
CA ASP A 227 4.99 5.53 10.97
C ASP A 227 3.72 5.71 10.14
N THR A 228 2.66 6.10 10.84
CA THR A 228 1.36 6.39 10.25
C THR A 228 0.90 7.78 10.67
N THR A 229 0.19 8.47 9.78
CA THR A 229 -0.49 9.71 10.08
C THR A 229 -2.00 9.51 10.02
N PHE A 230 -2.75 10.47 10.56
CA PHE A 230 -4.20 10.48 10.47
C PHE A 230 -4.67 10.59 9.01
N ILE A 231 -3.96 11.36 8.19
CA ILE A 231 -4.25 11.51 6.76
C ILE A 231 -3.35 10.54 6.00
N LYS A 232 -3.95 9.56 5.34
CA LYS A 232 -3.24 8.54 4.54
C LYS A 232 -3.47 8.75 3.06
N SER A 233 -2.44 8.56 2.26
CA SER A 233 -2.57 8.55 0.81
C SER A 233 -3.43 7.37 0.36
N GLN A 234 -4.35 7.64 -0.55
CA GLN A 234 -5.17 6.62 -1.23
C GLN A 234 -4.44 5.98 -2.42
N LYS A 235 -3.28 6.50 -2.79
CA LYS A 235 -2.50 5.95 -3.90
C LYS A 235 -1.91 4.60 -3.55
N LYS A 236 -1.86 3.73 -4.54
CA LYS A 236 -1.20 2.43 -4.43
C LYS A 236 0.29 2.62 -4.08
N LEU A 237 0.73 1.98 -3.01
CA LEU A 237 2.10 2.00 -2.56
C LEU A 237 2.97 1.10 -3.44
N SER A 238 4.23 1.46 -3.60
CA SER A 238 5.17 0.74 -4.47
C SER A 238 6.14 -0.10 -3.65
N ILE A 239 6.47 -1.27 -4.20
CA ILE A 239 7.46 -2.19 -3.68
C ILE A 239 8.45 -2.50 -4.79
N ALA A 240 9.73 -2.45 -4.51
CA ALA A 240 10.80 -2.88 -5.39
C ALA A 240 11.72 -3.86 -4.68
N ILE A 241 12.22 -4.85 -5.40
CA ILE A 241 13.17 -5.84 -4.86
C ILE A 241 14.45 -5.77 -5.65
N SER A 242 15.56 -5.71 -4.94
CA SER A 242 16.89 -5.86 -5.53
C SER A 242 17.74 -6.77 -4.63
N LYS A 243 18.23 -7.86 -5.20
CA LYS A 243 18.95 -8.91 -4.47
C LYS A 243 18.09 -9.47 -3.31
N ASN A 244 18.53 -9.28 -2.06
CA ASN A 244 17.83 -9.70 -0.84
C ASN A 244 17.20 -8.53 -0.09
N ILE A 245 17.04 -7.38 -0.74
CA ILE A 245 16.53 -6.16 -0.10
C ILE A 245 15.22 -5.78 -0.78
N VAL A 246 14.21 -5.50 0.02
CA VAL A 246 12.97 -4.87 -0.40
C VAL A 246 12.99 -3.39 -0.06
N PHE A 247 12.63 -2.58 -1.03
CA PHE A 247 12.43 -1.14 -0.91
C PHE A 247 10.96 -0.86 -1.04
N PHE A 248 10.42 -0.04 -0.17
CA PHE A 248 9.02 0.36 -0.24
C PHE A 248 8.81 1.78 0.28
N ASN A 249 7.75 2.42 -0.20
CA ASN A 249 7.30 3.69 0.34
C ASN A 249 6.05 3.51 1.19
N ASN A 250 5.92 4.32 2.23
CA ASN A 250 4.71 4.39 3.03
C ASN A 250 3.77 5.53 2.57
N SER A 251 2.61 5.67 3.22
CA SER A 251 1.60 6.68 2.84
C SER A 251 1.98 8.12 3.19
N ILE A 252 3.03 8.34 3.96
CA ILE A 252 3.56 9.67 4.31
C ILE A 252 4.79 10.06 3.51
N GLY A 253 5.28 9.17 2.65
CA GLY A 253 6.36 9.45 1.73
C GLY A 253 7.74 8.96 2.16
N ASP A 254 7.89 8.25 3.30
CA ASP A 254 9.17 7.66 3.67
C ASP A 254 9.49 6.47 2.77
N ILE A 255 10.77 6.30 2.50
CA ILE A 255 11.29 5.12 1.82
C ILE A 255 12.09 4.29 2.82
N SER A 256 11.79 3.00 2.88
CA SER A 256 12.48 2.04 3.75
C SER A 256 13.11 0.92 2.95
N ALA A 257 14.27 0.46 3.40
CA ALA A 257 14.95 -0.72 2.88
C ALA A 257 15.03 -1.78 3.97
N ILE A 258 14.55 -2.98 3.68
CA ILE A 258 14.41 -4.10 4.63
C ILE A 258 15.12 -5.32 4.05
N ASP A 259 15.81 -6.07 4.87
CA ASP A 259 16.29 -7.40 4.52
C ASP A 259 15.11 -8.37 4.39
N ILE A 260 14.98 -9.06 3.25
CA ILE A 260 13.80 -9.91 2.96
C ILE A 260 13.80 -11.18 3.82
N ASP A 261 14.96 -11.71 4.18
CA ASP A 261 15.02 -12.97 4.91
C ASP A 261 14.74 -12.78 6.40
N SER A 262 15.26 -11.70 7.02
CA SER A 262 15.08 -11.42 8.44
C SER A 262 13.91 -10.49 8.77
N GLY A 263 13.54 -9.59 7.84
CA GLY A 263 12.58 -8.51 8.11
C GLY A 263 13.19 -7.30 8.84
N ASP A 264 14.52 -7.25 8.97
CA ASP A 264 15.23 -6.19 9.67
C ASP A 264 15.36 -4.92 8.82
N LEU A 265 15.20 -3.78 9.46
CA LEU A 265 15.41 -2.47 8.83
C LEU A 265 16.90 -2.26 8.55
N ILE A 266 17.23 -2.00 7.28
CA ILE A 266 18.58 -1.61 6.85
C ILE A 266 18.72 -0.10 6.96
N TRP A 267 17.78 0.64 6.37
CA TRP A 267 17.70 2.09 6.49
C TRP A 267 16.28 2.59 6.16
N GLN A 268 15.98 3.78 6.63
CA GLN A 268 14.76 4.52 6.31
C GLN A 268 15.11 6.00 6.11
N THR A 269 14.50 6.63 5.12
CA THR A 269 14.67 8.06 4.85
C THR A 269 13.33 8.71 4.53
N PRO A 270 13.01 9.87 5.12
CA PRO A 270 11.87 10.67 4.71
C PRO A 270 12.15 11.29 3.34
N THR A 271 11.12 11.38 2.49
CA THR A 271 11.20 12.10 1.21
C THR A 271 10.63 13.52 1.30
N GLN A 272 10.01 13.84 2.43
CA GLN A 272 9.51 15.18 2.71
C GLN A 272 10.49 15.93 3.59
N ASP A 273 10.80 17.19 3.20
CA ASP A 273 11.62 18.06 4.01
C ASP A 273 10.85 18.42 5.30
N SER A 274 11.49 18.23 6.45
CA SER A 274 10.94 18.57 7.76
C SER A 274 10.91 20.08 8.05
N SER A 275 11.22 20.90 7.06
CA SER A 275 11.20 22.35 7.16
C SER A 275 9.80 22.91 6.90
N ILE A 276 8.90 22.74 7.86
CA ILE A 276 7.71 23.59 8.04
C ILE A 276 7.75 24.19 9.43
#